data_a28dc8fbd672d284918a7fad8e2af316
#
_entry.id   a28dc8fbd672d284918a7fad8e2af316
#
_cell.length_a   1.000
_cell.length_b   1.000
_cell.length_c   1.000
_cell.angle_alpha   90.00
_cell.angle_beta   90.00
_cell.angle_gamma   90.00
#
_symmetry.space_group_name_H-M   'P 1'
#
loop_
_entity.id
_entity.type
_entity.pdbx_description
1 polymer ?
#
loop_
_entity_poly.entity_id
_entity_poly.type
_entity_poly.pdbx_seq_one_letter_code
_entity_poly.pdbx_strand_id
1 'polypeptide(L)'
;MPYKTILLHCNDRRRIEPLLAATVTLAERFQSHVLGLSIVPPAAIISTHAALGSPMVIDTHCQLYRAENPVLKSAFTSATRDRVLSVEWREDEADSFGVAKRVVQYAKAADLVVASQTDPQWPGSERLDVADRLAIESGRPVLIVPNAGKHDRIGEQVLIAWNARREAARAVFDALPLLQGAKDVKVVCVNAQSERERAEDVRAADLCAALVRHGVRCEATELTAPLEGVGEALLACAKEFEADTLVMGCYGHARLREFIFGGASRHVLAHMSVPVLMSH
;
A
#
# COMPACT_ATOMS: atom_id res chain seq x y z
N MET A 1 4.53 12.07 -13.97
CA MET A 1 4.42 13.26 -13.07
C MET A 1 4.87 12.83 -11.69
N PRO A 2 5.61 13.63 -10.93
CA PRO A 2 5.99 13.27 -9.56
C PRO A 2 4.77 13.23 -8.64
N TYR A 3 4.83 12.47 -7.56
CA TYR A 3 3.80 12.50 -6.52
C TYR A 3 3.86 13.83 -5.77
N LYS A 4 2.90 14.73 -6.01
CA LYS A 4 2.87 16.07 -5.39
C LYS A 4 2.10 16.09 -4.07
N THR A 5 1.18 15.17 -3.88
CA THR A 5 0.42 15.00 -2.64
C THR A 5 0.48 13.56 -2.19
N ILE A 6 1.00 13.33 -0.99
CA ILE A 6 1.06 12.02 -0.34
C ILE A 6 0.11 12.04 0.85
N LEU A 7 -0.86 11.12 0.86
CA LEU A 7 -1.72 10.86 2.01
C LEU A 7 -1.08 9.77 2.86
N LEU A 8 -0.78 10.06 4.13
CA LEU A 8 -0.32 9.10 5.11
C LEU A 8 -1.47 8.75 6.07
N HIS A 9 -1.92 7.50 6.08
CA HIS A 9 -2.87 7.00 7.08
C HIS A 9 -2.15 6.57 8.36
N CYS A 10 -2.37 7.31 9.42
CA CYS A 10 -1.80 7.07 10.76
C CYS A 10 -2.82 6.31 11.62
N ASN A 11 -2.61 5.02 11.82
CA ASN A 11 -3.60 4.15 12.47
C ASN A 11 -3.22 3.65 13.88
N ASP A 12 -1.93 3.52 14.19
CA ASP A 12 -1.45 3.02 15.49
C ASP A 12 -0.05 3.56 15.80
N ARG A 13 0.20 3.96 17.05
CA ARG A 13 1.49 4.45 17.51
C ARG A 13 2.62 3.42 17.40
N ARG A 14 2.32 2.13 17.43
CA ARG A 14 3.31 1.07 17.30
C ARG A 14 3.79 0.84 15.86
N ARG A 15 3.00 1.34 14.90
CA ARG A 15 3.22 1.20 13.46
C ARG A 15 3.65 2.50 12.78
N ILE A 16 3.59 3.62 13.50
CA ILE A 16 3.77 4.95 12.90
C ILE A 16 5.21 5.19 12.40
N GLU A 17 6.23 4.66 13.08
CA GLU A 17 7.63 4.93 12.73
C GLU A 17 8.01 4.46 11.32
N PRO A 18 7.78 3.18 10.89
CA PRO A 18 8.08 2.76 9.53
C PRO A 18 7.27 3.53 8.48
N LEU A 19 6.01 3.88 8.79
CA LEU A 19 5.17 4.69 7.90
C LEU A 19 5.75 6.09 7.69
N LEU A 20 6.18 6.74 8.77
CA LEU A 20 6.80 8.07 8.71
C LEU A 20 8.13 8.04 7.96
N ALA A 21 8.99 7.05 8.22
CA ALA A 21 10.25 6.90 7.51
C ALA A 21 10.04 6.79 6.00
N ALA A 22 9.14 5.89 5.57
CA ALA A 22 8.77 5.71 4.18
C ALA A 22 8.19 6.99 3.54
N THR A 23 7.26 7.64 4.25
CA THR A 23 6.58 8.85 3.74
C THR A 23 7.55 10.02 3.60
N VAL A 24 8.40 10.23 4.57
CA VAL A 24 9.38 11.32 4.56
C VAL A 24 10.39 11.14 3.44
N THR A 25 10.94 9.94 3.27
CA THR A 25 11.86 9.61 2.15
C THR A 25 11.23 9.96 0.80
N LEU A 26 9.97 9.58 0.59
CA LEU A 26 9.27 9.89 -0.65
C LEU A 26 8.95 11.38 -0.80
N ALA A 27 8.52 12.03 0.29
CA ALA A 27 8.17 13.43 0.28
C ALA A 27 9.37 14.33 -0.03
N GLU A 28 10.55 14.02 0.52
CA GLU A 28 11.80 14.72 0.19
C GLU A 28 12.19 14.51 -1.27
N ARG A 29 12.15 13.27 -1.75
CA ARG A 29 12.49 12.91 -3.14
C ARG A 29 11.61 13.63 -4.17
N PHE A 30 10.32 13.75 -3.92
CA PHE A 30 9.34 14.32 -4.87
C PHE A 30 8.93 15.75 -4.56
N GLN A 31 9.42 16.31 -3.45
CA GLN A 31 8.99 17.61 -2.94
C GLN A 31 7.46 17.66 -2.80
N SER A 32 6.94 16.67 -2.09
CA SER A 32 5.52 16.46 -1.92
C SER A 32 4.94 17.25 -0.76
N HIS A 33 3.66 17.61 -0.88
CA HIS A 33 2.85 17.94 0.29
C HIS A 33 2.43 16.64 0.98
N VAL A 34 2.60 16.55 2.31
CA VAL A 34 2.21 15.36 3.10
C VAL A 34 0.99 15.69 3.95
N LEU A 35 -0.09 14.96 3.70
CA LEU A 35 -1.28 14.97 4.55
C LEU A 35 -1.25 13.78 5.50
N GLY A 36 -0.91 14.00 6.77
CA GLY A 36 -1.07 13.03 7.86
C GLY A 36 -2.54 12.96 8.28
N LEU A 37 -3.14 11.78 8.23
CA LEU A 37 -4.55 11.57 8.52
C LEU A 37 -4.73 10.52 9.62
N SER A 38 -5.41 10.89 10.70
CA SER A 38 -5.88 9.96 11.73
C SER A 38 -7.41 9.94 11.75
N ILE A 39 -7.99 8.73 11.72
CA ILE A 39 -9.45 8.54 11.70
C ILE A 39 -9.86 7.76 12.95
N VAL A 40 -10.70 8.35 13.77
CA VAL A 40 -11.35 7.65 14.89
C VAL A 40 -12.42 6.70 14.33
N PRO A 41 -12.36 5.39 14.65
CA PRO A 41 -13.37 4.45 14.19
C PRO A 41 -14.72 4.72 14.87
N PRO A 42 -15.83 4.33 14.23
CA PRO A 42 -17.16 4.46 14.80
C PRO A 42 -17.29 3.57 16.04
N ALA A 43 -18.17 3.96 16.94
CA ALA A 43 -18.51 3.14 18.10
C ALA A 43 -19.03 1.77 17.69
N ALA A 44 -18.49 0.70 18.27
CA ALA A 44 -19.07 -0.63 18.08
C ALA A 44 -20.33 -0.78 18.92
N ILE A 45 -21.43 -1.10 18.27
CA ILE A 45 -22.63 -1.56 18.96
C ILE A 45 -22.39 -3.04 19.29
N ILE A 46 -21.94 -3.33 20.50
CA ILE A 46 -21.92 -4.71 21.00
C ILE A 46 -23.34 -5.05 21.40
N SER A 47 -24.10 -5.67 20.53
CA SER A 47 -25.40 -6.26 20.88
C SER A 47 -25.18 -7.54 21.68
N THR A 48 -24.93 -7.42 22.96
CA THR A 48 -25.15 -8.52 23.89
C THR A 48 -26.62 -8.46 24.30
N HIS A 49 -27.33 -9.59 24.27
CA HIS A 49 -28.72 -9.70 24.66
C HIS A 49 -29.04 -9.26 26.13
N ALA A 50 -28.04 -8.81 26.87
CA ALA A 50 -28.17 -8.45 28.28
C ALA A 50 -27.86 -6.99 28.62
N ALA A 51 -27.34 -6.19 27.67
CA ALA A 51 -27.14 -4.77 27.96
C ALA A 51 -27.37 -4.01 26.64
N LEU A 52 -28.49 -3.36 26.54
CA LEU A 52 -28.60 -2.13 25.76
C LEU A 52 -27.38 -1.30 26.12
N GLY A 53 -26.41 -1.26 25.18
CA GLY A 53 -25.13 -0.62 25.43
C GLY A 53 -25.37 0.77 25.99
N SER A 54 -24.97 0.97 27.23
CA SER A 54 -25.05 2.27 27.84
C SER A 54 -24.31 3.26 26.93
N PRO A 55 -24.82 4.44 26.63
CA PRO A 55 -24.11 5.48 25.88
C PRO A 55 -22.70 5.73 26.41
N MET A 56 -22.46 5.45 27.69
CA MET A 56 -21.17 5.57 28.34
C MET A 56 -20.12 4.55 27.87
N VAL A 57 -20.49 3.31 27.50
CA VAL A 57 -19.59 2.30 26.99
C VAL A 57 -19.16 2.65 25.56
N ILE A 58 -20.08 3.18 24.76
CA ILE A 58 -19.83 3.66 23.41
C ILE A 58 -18.82 4.81 23.43
N ASP A 59 -19.02 5.79 24.30
CA ASP A 59 -18.14 6.95 24.42
C ASP A 59 -16.74 6.57 24.89
N THR A 60 -16.62 5.70 25.89
CA THR A 60 -15.31 5.23 26.37
C THR A 60 -14.48 4.56 25.30
N HIS A 61 -15.12 3.81 24.39
CA HIS A 61 -14.40 3.15 23.30
C HIS A 61 -13.83 4.15 22.28
N CYS A 62 -14.62 5.12 21.85
CA CYS A 62 -14.15 6.18 20.97
C CYS A 62 -13.09 7.06 21.63
N GLN A 63 -13.21 7.30 22.95
CA GLN A 63 -12.22 8.07 23.70
C GLN A 63 -10.83 7.43 23.69
N LEU A 64 -10.72 6.09 23.70
CA LEU A 64 -9.43 5.40 23.60
C LEU A 64 -8.71 5.75 22.28
N TYR A 65 -9.43 5.74 21.17
CA TYR A 65 -8.84 6.12 19.88
C TYR A 65 -8.56 7.62 19.78
N ARG A 66 -9.43 8.46 20.33
CA ARG A 66 -9.16 9.91 20.41
C ARG A 66 -7.91 10.22 21.23
N ALA A 67 -7.65 9.46 22.29
CA ALA A 67 -6.47 9.61 23.13
C ALA A 67 -5.15 9.24 22.40
N GLU A 68 -5.20 8.44 21.34
CA GLU A 68 -4.03 8.13 20.51
C GLU A 68 -3.67 9.29 19.56
N ASN A 69 -4.62 10.13 19.14
CA ASN A 69 -4.39 11.20 18.17
C ASN A 69 -3.25 12.16 18.55
N PRO A 70 -3.13 12.66 19.79
CA PRO A 70 -2.02 13.52 20.17
C PRO A 70 -0.65 12.84 20.03
N VAL A 71 -0.59 11.52 20.28
CA VAL A 71 0.64 10.74 20.16
C VAL A 71 1.05 10.61 18.70
N LEU A 72 0.10 10.24 17.83
CA LEU A 72 0.30 10.14 16.39
C LEU A 72 0.70 11.49 15.78
N LYS A 73 0.01 12.57 16.16
CA LYS A 73 0.31 13.93 15.74
C LYS A 73 1.72 14.36 16.18
N SER A 74 2.09 14.05 17.42
CA SER A 74 3.42 14.35 17.95
C SER A 74 4.51 13.62 17.17
N ALA A 75 4.33 12.33 16.87
CA ALA A 75 5.26 11.55 16.07
C ALA A 75 5.38 12.12 14.63
N PHE A 76 4.25 12.43 13.98
CA PHE A 76 4.22 13.07 12.67
C PHE A 76 4.97 14.41 12.68
N THR A 77 4.66 15.28 13.64
CA THR A 77 5.30 16.58 13.77
C THR A 77 6.80 16.45 14.01
N SER A 78 7.21 15.51 14.86
CA SER A 78 8.63 15.28 15.16
C SER A 78 9.39 14.78 13.94
N ALA A 79 8.81 13.87 13.15
CA ALA A 79 9.44 13.34 11.96
C ALA A 79 9.58 14.38 10.82
N THR A 80 8.76 15.43 10.83
CA THR A 80 8.70 16.43 9.75
C THR A 80 9.30 17.79 10.12
N ARG A 81 9.54 18.06 11.42
CA ARG A 81 9.92 19.40 11.96
C ARG A 81 11.15 20.00 11.32
N ASP A 82 12.23 19.23 11.20
CA ASP A 82 13.54 19.74 10.77
C ASP A 82 13.76 19.51 9.26
N ARG A 83 12.68 19.37 8.51
CA ARG A 83 12.70 19.07 7.08
C ARG A 83 12.00 20.17 6.29
N VAL A 84 12.48 20.40 5.06
CA VAL A 84 11.85 21.36 4.14
C VAL A 84 10.69 20.65 3.43
N LEU A 85 9.62 20.36 4.18
CA LEU A 85 8.42 19.68 3.69
C LEU A 85 7.18 20.56 3.90
N SER A 86 6.27 20.51 2.94
CA SER A 86 4.91 21.03 3.12
C SER A 86 4.08 19.93 3.80
N VAL A 87 3.56 20.21 4.99
CA VAL A 87 2.84 19.18 5.76
C VAL A 87 1.53 19.71 6.34
N GLU A 88 0.54 18.84 6.40
CA GLU A 88 -0.75 19.09 7.04
C GLU A 88 -1.13 17.88 7.90
N TRP A 89 -1.73 18.13 9.06
CA TRP A 89 -2.30 17.08 9.92
C TRP A 89 -3.81 17.24 9.99
N ARG A 90 -4.53 16.13 9.75
CA ARG A 90 -5.99 16.06 9.91
C ARG A 90 -6.41 14.94 10.84
N GLU A 91 -7.39 15.25 11.65
CA GLU A 91 -8.12 14.32 12.47
C GLU A 91 -9.58 14.32 12.01
N ASP A 92 -10.16 13.13 11.89
CA ASP A 92 -11.54 12.98 11.49
C ASP A 92 -12.17 11.75 12.17
N GLU A 93 -13.47 11.60 12.07
CA GLU A 93 -14.21 10.48 12.64
C GLU A 93 -14.96 9.75 11.53
N ALA A 94 -14.90 8.42 11.58
CA ALA A 94 -15.61 7.59 10.64
C ALA A 94 -17.09 7.47 11.04
N ASP A 95 -17.95 7.49 10.04
CA ASP A 95 -19.36 7.12 10.18
C ASP A 95 -19.54 5.59 10.29
N SER A 96 -20.79 5.12 10.28
CA SER A 96 -21.14 3.70 10.33
C SER A 96 -20.54 2.85 9.20
N PHE A 97 -20.03 3.46 8.13
CA PHE A 97 -19.37 2.77 7.04
C PHE A 97 -17.88 2.47 7.28
N GLY A 98 -17.33 2.98 8.37
CA GLY A 98 -16.02 2.66 8.89
C GLY A 98 -14.87 3.51 8.35
N VAL A 99 -13.70 3.29 8.97
CA VAL A 99 -12.47 4.05 8.71
C VAL A 99 -12.03 3.97 7.25
N ALA A 100 -12.03 2.78 6.66
CA ALA A 100 -11.57 2.58 5.29
C ALA A 100 -12.30 3.49 4.29
N LYS A 101 -13.64 3.58 4.38
CA LYS A 101 -14.42 4.45 3.49
C LYS A 101 -14.02 5.93 3.66
N ARG A 102 -13.77 6.34 4.91
CA ARG A 102 -13.38 7.72 5.19
C ARG A 102 -11.98 8.04 4.63
N VAL A 103 -11.01 7.15 4.81
CA VAL A 103 -9.66 7.30 4.23
C VAL A 103 -9.72 7.29 2.70
N VAL A 104 -10.53 6.43 2.08
CA VAL A 104 -10.76 6.43 0.61
C VAL A 104 -11.23 7.78 0.08
N GLN A 105 -12.07 8.51 0.83
CA GLN A 105 -12.51 9.85 0.42
C GLN A 105 -11.35 10.84 0.35
N TYR A 106 -10.46 10.83 1.34
CA TYR A 106 -9.25 11.68 1.33
C TYR A 106 -8.26 11.24 0.24
N ALA A 107 -8.12 9.93 0.03
CA ALA A 107 -7.21 9.36 -0.94
C ALA A 107 -7.45 9.85 -2.38
N LYS A 108 -8.70 10.15 -2.75
CA LYS A 108 -9.05 10.62 -4.09
C LYS A 108 -8.36 11.92 -4.50
N ALA A 109 -7.93 12.73 -3.54
CA ALA A 109 -7.22 13.99 -3.76
C ALA A 109 -5.69 13.86 -3.60
N ALA A 110 -5.16 12.65 -3.38
CA ALA A 110 -3.73 12.38 -3.29
C ALA A 110 -3.21 11.74 -4.59
N ASP A 111 -1.90 11.84 -4.82
CA ASP A 111 -1.22 11.14 -5.92
C ASP A 111 -0.73 9.77 -5.48
N LEU A 112 -0.41 9.62 -4.19
CA LEU A 112 0.03 8.39 -3.56
C LEU A 112 -0.57 8.29 -2.17
N VAL A 113 -1.00 7.10 -1.77
CA VAL A 113 -1.43 6.79 -0.41
C VAL A 113 -0.40 5.90 0.26
N VAL A 114 -0.03 6.20 1.50
CA VAL A 114 0.84 5.36 2.33
C VAL A 114 0.01 4.79 3.48
N ALA A 115 0.00 3.47 3.62
CA ALA A 115 -0.73 2.77 4.66
C ALA A 115 0.08 1.60 5.23
N SER A 116 -0.24 1.17 6.45
CA SER A 116 0.40 0.00 7.07
C SER A 116 -0.10 -1.31 6.46
N GLN A 117 0.75 -2.32 6.50
CA GLN A 117 0.37 -3.70 6.23
C GLN A 117 -0.78 -4.12 7.15
N THR A 118 -1.76 -4.83 6.60
CA THR A 118 -2.84 -5.46 7.39
C THR A 118 -2.26 -6.58 8.26
N ASP A 119 -2.64 -6.59 9.53
CA ASP A 119 -2.23 -7.61 10.49
C ASP A 119 -3.46 -8.14 11.24
N PRO A 120 -4.02 -9.28 10.81
CA PRO A 120 -5.22 -9.86 11.44
C PRO A 120 -5.04 -10.24 12.92
N GLN A 121 -3.80 -10.37 13.39
CA GLN A 121 -3.53 -10.66 14.81
C GLN A 121 -3.54 -9.40 15.70
N TRP A 122 -3.50 -8.24 15.08
CA TRP A 122 -3.59 -6.99 15.83
C TRP A 122 -5.05 -6.68 16.24
N PRO A 123 -5.34 -6.42 17.52
CA PRO A 123 -6.72 -6.20 17.99
C PRO A 123 -7.47 -5.03 17.34
N GLY A 124 -6.75 -4.08 16.74
CA GLY A 124 -7.32 -2.95 16.00
C GLY A 124 -7.57 -3.21 14.51
N SER A 125 -7.13 -4.35 13.98
CA SER A 125 -7.10 -4.65 12.55
C SER A 125 -8.44 -4.47 11.86
N GLU A 126 -9.51 -5.06 12.39
CA GLU A 126 -10.86 -5.00 11.78
C GLU A 126 -11.34 -3.57 11.53
N ARG A 127 -10.83 -2.60 12.28
CA ARG A 127 -11.30 -1.21 12.25
C ARG A 127 -10.33 -0.25 11.61
N LEU A 128 -9.05 -0.47 11.80
CA LEU A 128 -7.99 0.48 11.42
C LEU A 128 -7.11 0.01 10.27
N ASP A 129 -7.11 -1.27 9.91
CA ASP A 129 -6.44 -1.73 8.72
C ASP A 129 -7.30 -1.45 7.49
N VAL A 130 -6.72 -0.73 6.55
CA VAL A 130 -7.46 -0.20 5.40
C VAL A 130 -6.75 -0.44 4.06
N ALA A 131 -5.52 -0.98 4.09
CA ALA A 131 -4.66 -1.10 2.92
C ALA A 131 -5.35 -1.80 1.74
N ASP A 132 -6.03 -2.89 2.02
CA ASP A 132 -6.76 -3.71 1.05
C ASP A 132 -7.84 -2.91 0.33
N ARG A 133 -8.67 -2.22 1.09
CA ARG A 133 -9.75 -1.41 0.56
C ARG A 133 -9.23 -0.18 -0.18
N LEU A 134 -8.16 0.43 0.32
CA LEU A 134 -7.53 1.56 -0.35
C LEU A 134 -7.03 1.17 -1.73
N ALA A 135 -6.35 0.02 -1.85
CA ALA A 135 -5.81 -0.44 -3.13
C ALA A 135 -6.90 -0.65 -4.19
N ILE A 136 -8.13 -1.03 -3.78
CA ILE A 136 -9.24 -1.30 -4.71
C ILE A 136 -10.11 -0.06 -4.94
N GLU A 137 -10.47 0.65 -3.86
CA GLU A 137 -11.56 1.64 -3.89
C GLU A 137 -11.07 3.07 -4.11
N SER A 138 -9.79 3.38 -3.86
CA SER A 138 -9.30 4.75 -3.92
C SER A 138 -9.10 5.27 -5.35
N GLY A 139 -8.83 4.38 -6.32
CA GLY A 139 -8.39 4.75 -7.66
C GLY A 139 -7.01 5.40 -7.68
N ARG A 140 -6.21 5.21 -6.64
CA ARG A 140 -4.87 5.75 -6.46
C ARG A 140 -3.88 4.64 -6.13
N PRO A 141 -2.59 4.80 -6.50
CA PRO A 141 -1.57 3.88 -6.04
C PRO A 141 -1.45 3.94 -4.51
N VAL A 142 -1.34 2.77 -3.91
CA VAL A 142 -1.17 2.62 -2.46
C VAL A 142 0.16 1.95 -2.18
N LEU A 143 1.04 2.63 -1.46
CA LEU A 143 2.25 2.04 -0.92
C LEU A 143 1.93 1.45 0.45
N ILE A 144 1.95 0.14 0.52
CA ILE A 144 1.72 -0.61 1.74
C ILE A 144 3.08 -0.90 2.38
N VAL A 145 3.28 -0.40 3.60
CA VAL A 145 4.55 -0.51 4.33
C VAL A 145 4.45 -1.66 5.33
N PRO A 146 5.45 -2.58 5.36
CA PRO A 146 5.48 -3.65 6.35
C PRO A 146 5.46 -3.10 7.78
N ASN A 147 4.81 -3.84 8.68
CA ASN A 147 4.72 -3.46 10.10
C ASN A 147 6.06 -3.65 10.85
N ALA A 148 6.99 -4.41 10.27
CA ALA A 148 8.31 -4.68 10.83
C ALA A 148 9.41 -4.25 9.87
N GLY A 149 10.58 -3.91 10.41
CA GLY A 149 11.75 -3.51 9.64
C GLY A 149 11.92 -1.98 9.52
N LYS A 150 12.98 -1.59 8.83
CA LYS A 150 13.26 -0.19 8.47
C LYS A 150 13.13 -0.05 6.96
N HIS A 151 12.38 0.93 6.52
CA HIS A 151 12.09 1.17 5.10
C HIS A 151 12.48 2.61 4.73
N ASP A 152 13.76 2.93 4.91
CA ASP A 152 14.38 4.21 4.59
C ASP A 152 14.85 4.30 3.13
N ARG A 153 14.95 3.15 2.45
CA ARG A 153 15.16 3.07 0.99
C ARG A 153 13.88 2.59 0.33
N ILE A 154 13.39 3.34 -0.65
CA ILE A 154 12.17 3.02 -1.40
C ILE A 154 12.36 3.43 -2.86
N GLY A 155 12.19 2.48 -3.76
CA GLY A 155 12.27 2.72 -5.19
C GLY A 155 13.69 2.93 -5.72
N GLU A 156 14.71 2.34 -5.08
CA GLU A 156 16.07 2.25 -5.62
C GLU A 156 16.26 0.94 -6.38
N GLN A 157 15.86 -0.20 -5.78
CA GLN A 157 15.82 -1.52 -6.41
C GLN A 157 14.38 -2.02 -6.46
N VAL A 158 13.76 -1.94 -7.62
CA VAL A 158 12.32 -2.19 -7.76
C VAL A 158 12.06 -3.49 -8.51
N LEU A 159 11.32 -4.40 -7.85
CA LEU A 159 10.77 -5.57 -8.52
C LEU A 159 9.35 -5.27 -9.00
N ILE A 160 9.05 -5.57 -10.27
CA ILE A 160 7.71 -5.44 -10.85
C ILE A 160 7.15 -6.83 -11.11
N ALA A 161 6.03 -7.16 -10.46
CA ALA A 161 5.27 -8.38 -10.76
C ALA A 161 4.35 -8.13 -11.96
N TRP A 162 4.63 -8.80 -13.08
CA TRP A 162 3.93 -8.62 -14.34
C TRP A 162 3.13 -9.86 -14.74
N ASN A 163 1.88 -9.68 -15.13
CA ASN A 163 0.99 -10.72 -15.63
C ASN A 163 0.16 -10.27 -16.86
N ALA A 164 0.58 -9.21 -17.52
CA ALA A 164 -0.07 -8.60 -18.69
C ALA A 164 -1.53 -8.16 -18.49
N ARG A 165 -2.02 -8.09 -17.24
CA ARG A 165 -3.39 -7.64 -16.95
C ARG A 165 -3.45 -6.15 -16.69
N ARG A 166 -4.66 -5.57 -16.81
CA ARG A 166 -4.88 -4.13 -16.67
C ARG A 166 -4.40 -3.59 -15.32
N GLU A 167 -4.56 -4.36 -14.22
CA GLU A 167 -4.16 -3.94 -12.88
C GLU A 167 -2.64 -3.88 -12.75
N ALA A 168 -1.91 -4.84 -13.35
CA ALA A 168 -0.46 -4.79 -13.41
C ALA A 168 0.03 -3.62 -14.27
N ALA A 169 -0.58 -3.39 -15.43
CA ALA A 169 -0.27 -2.24 -16.27
C ALA A 169 -0.52 -0.93 -15.50
N ARG A 170 -1.66 -0.82 -14.79
CA ARG A 170 -1.97 0.34 -13.97
C ARG A 170 -0.92 0.56 -12.90
N ALA A 171 -0.54 -0.48 -12.14
CA ALA A 171 0.46 -0.38 -11.08
C ALA A 171 1.82 0.09 -11.60
N VAL A 172 2.27 -0.43 -12.75
CA VAL A 172 3.53 -0.04 -13.37
C VAL A 172 3.55 1.44 -13.73
N PHE A 173 2.50 1.94 -14.40
CA PHE A 173 2.46 3.34 -14.82
C PHE A 173 2.18 4.31 -13.67
N ASP A 174 1.45 3.88 -12.64
CA ASP A 174 1.32 4.64 -11.40
C ASP A 174 2.65 4.69 -10.62
N ALA A 175 3.49 3.65 -10.71
CA ALA A 175 4.83 3.62 -10.11
C ALA A 175 5.90 4.36 -10.92
N LEU A 176 5.60 4.84 -12.13
CA LEU A 176 6.58 5.45 -13.03
C LEU A 176 7.45 6.52 -12.38
N PRO A 177 6.94 7.42 -11.50
CA PRO A 177 7.79 8.37 -10.79
C PRO A 177 8.87 7.72 -9.92
N LEU A 178 8.56 6.57 -9.28
CA LEU A 178 9.55 5.79 -8.52
C LEU A 178 10.56 5.14 -9.47
N LEU A 179 10.06 4.49 -10.53
CA LEU A 179 10.88 3.75 -11.49
C LEU A 179 11.90 4.63 -12.20
N GLN A 180 11.53 5.87 -12.56
CA GLN A 180 12.44 6.82 -13.23
C GLN A 180 13.66 7.21 -12.39
N GLY A 181 13.58 7.09 -11.07
CA GLY A 181 14.72 7.34 -10.19
C GLY A 181 15.30 6.07 -9.59
N ALA A 182 14.87 4.90 -10.02
CA ALA A 182 15.43 3.63 -9.59
C ALA A 182 16.84 3.42 -10.16
N LYS A 183 17.68 2.75 -9.39
CA LYS A 183 19.00 2.29 -9.85
C LYS A 183 18.83 1.11 -10.79
N ASP A 184 18.03 0.15 -10.36
CA ASP A 184 17.73 -1.06 -11.10
C ASP A 184 16.26 -1.45 -10.97
N VAL A 185 15.68 -1.90 -12.07
CA VAL A 185 14.30 -2.40 -12.14
C VAL A 185 14.29 -3.78 -12.77
N LYS A 186 13.65 -4.73 -12.11
CA LYS A 186 13.46 -6.09 -12.63
C LYS A 186 11.96 -6.34 -12.83
N VAL A 187 11.57 -6.73 -14.02
CA VAL A 187 10.22 -7.19 -14.35
C VAL A 187 10.17 -8.70 -14.29
N VAL A 188 9.38 -9.25 -13.41
CA VAL A 188 9.20 -10.69 -13.26
C VAL A 188 7.81 -11.13 -13.68
N CYS A 189 7.74 -12.12 -14.57
CA CYS A 189 6.52 -12.84 -14.91
C CYS A 189 6.62 -14.25 -14.33
N VAL A 190 5.66 -14.62 -13.47
CA VAL A 190 5.57 -15.97 -12.90
C VAL A 190 4.54 -16.76 -13.70
N ASN A 191 4.93 -17.94 -14.16
CA ASN A 191 4.09 -18.82 -14.99
C ASN A 191 3.59 -18.10 -16.26
N ALA A 192 4.53 -17.54 -17.04
CA ALA A 192 4.20 -17.05 -18.37
C ALA A 192 3.45 -18.15 -19.14
N GLN A 193 2.26 -17.81 -19.62
CA GLN A 193 1.27 -18.75 -20.16
C GLN A 193 1.78 -19.52 -21.38
N SER A 194 1.03 -20.51 -21.85
CA SER A 194 1.39 -21.34 -22.99
C SER A 194 1.76 -20.51 -24.24
N GLU A 195 2.56 -21.03 -25.13
CA GLU A 195 3.04 -20.30 -26.33
C GLU A 195 1.90 -19.63 -27.14
N ARG A 196 0.71 -20.24 -27.13
CA ARG A 196 -0.47 -19.73 -27.85
C ARG A 196 -1.08 -18.49 -27.17
N GLU A 197 -1.12 -18.47 -25.84
CA GLU A 197 -1.61 -17.33 -25.04
C GLU A 197 -0.55 -16.23 -24.95
N ARG A 198 0.75 -16.59 -24.98
CA ARG A 198 1.88 -15.64 -25.03
C ARG A 198 1.90 -14.79 -26.32
N ALA A 199 1.31 -15.28 -27.42
CA ALA A 199 1.27 -14.54 -28.69
C ALA A 199 0.31 -13.34 -28.63
N GLU A 200 -0.65 -13.34 -27.70
CA GLU A 200 -1.66 -12.29 -27.55
C GLU A 200 -1.35 -11.35 -26.37
N ASP A 201 -0.54 -11.77 -25.40
CA ASP A 201 -0.20 -10.98 -24.23
C ASP A 201 1.09 -10.18 -24.39
N VAL A 202 1.14 -8.99 -23.76
CA VAL A 202 2.34 -8.15 -23.69
C VAL A 202 3.36 -8.81 -22.76
N ARG A 203 4.49 -9.27 -23.34
CA ARG A 203 5.56 -9.94 -22.60
C ARG A 203 6.29 -8.96 -21.67
N ALA A 204 6.94 -9.49 -20.64
CA ALA A 204 7.77 -8.70 -19.74
C ALA A 204 8.87 -7.90 -20.50
N ALA A 205 9.44 -8.49 -21.57
CA ALA A 205 10.42 -7.80 -22.41
C ALA A 205 9.84 -6.60 -23.16
N ASP A 206 8.59 -6.70 -23.62
CA ASP A 206 7.91 -5.59 -24.30
C ASP A 206 7.56 -4.45 -23.32
N LEU A 207 7.20 -4.80 -22.09
CA LEU A 207 7.06 -3.82 -21.01
C LEU A 207 8.39 -3.13 -20.71
N CYS A 208 9.50 -3.88 -20.59
CA CYS A 208 10.83 -3.29 -20.41
C CYS A 208 11.16 -2.32 -21.53
N ALA A 209 10.90 -2.69 -22.79
CA ALA A 209 11.12 -1.79 -23.92
C ALA A 209 10.29 -0.50 -23.84
N ALA A 210 9.07 -0.57 -23.30
CA ALA A 210 8.26 0.60 -23.01
C ALA A 210 8.86 1.46 -21.89
N LEU A 211 9.28 0.84 -20.77
CA LEU A 211 9.89 1.52 -19.63
C LEU A 211 11.21 2.21 -20.00
N VAL A 212 12.02 1.61 -20.86
CA VAL A 212 13.26 2.24 -21.40
C VAL A 212 12.97 3.57 -22.09
N ARG A 213 11.84 3.70 -22.83
CA ARG A 213 11.42 4.97 -23.43
C ARG A 213 11.08 6.04 -22.40
N HIS A 214 10.79 5.65 -21.17
CA HIS A 214 10.61 6.56 -20.02
C HIS A 214 11.89 6.79 -19.22
N GLY A 215 13.04 6.31 -19.70
CA GLY A 215 14.35 6.46 -19.05
C GLY A 215 14.57 5.48 -17.89
N VAL A 216 13.79 4.41 -17.80
CA VAL A 216 13.93 3.37 -16.77
C VAL A 216 14.83 2.25 -17.28
N ARG A 217 15.91 1.95 -16.57
CA ARG A 217 16.72 0.76 -16.82
C ARG A 217 16.00 -0.45 -16.25
N CYS A 218 15.77 -1.47 -17.08
CA CYS A 218 14.94 -2.58 -16.65
C CYS A 218 15.36 -3.87 -17.35
N GLU A 219 15.32 -4.97 -16.63
CA GLU A 219 15.51 -6.31 -17.15
C GLU A 219 14.26 -7.17 -16.94
N ALA A 220 14.02 -8.13 -17.82
CA ALA A 220 12.89 -9.04 -17.73
C ALA A 220 13.35 -10.44 -17.34
N THR A 221 12.61 -11.09 -16.46
CA THR A 221 12.83 -12.47 -15.98
C THR A 221 11.53 -13.23 -15.96
N GLU A 222 11.56 -14.50 -16.36
CA GLU A 222 10.43 -15.43 -16.24
C GLU A 222 10.74 -16.47 -15.16
N LEU A 223 9.77 -16.74 -14.30
CA LEU A 223 9.85 -17.76 -13.26
C LEU A 223 8.72 -18.77 -13.44
N THR A 224 8.96 -20.00 -12.98
CA THR A 224 7.93 -21.05 -12.92
C THR A 224 7.69 -21.41 -11.46
N ALA A 225 6.43 -21.42 -11.05
CA ALA A 225 6.01 -21.83 -9.71
C ALA A 225 4.63 -22.49 -9.77
N PRO A 226 4.24 -23.32 -8.78
CA PRO A 226 2.85 -23.74 -8.61
C PRO A 226 1.93 -22.53 -8.48
N LEU A 227 0.65 -22.65 -8.88
CA LEU A 227 -0.30 -21.52 -8.83
C LEU A 227 -0.43 -20.94 -7.42
N GLU A 228 -0.45 -21.80 -6.40
CA GLU A 228 -0.50 -21.42 -5.00
C GLU A 228 0.80 -20.76 -4.52
N GLY A 229 1.92 -21.03 -5.20
CA GLY A 229 3.27 -20.54 -4.88
C GLY A 229 3.68 -19.24 -5.59
N VAL A 230 2.80 -18.62 -6.41
CA VAL A 230 3.16 -17.39 -7.14
C VAL A 230 3.58 -16.26 -6.19
N GLY A 231 2.85 -16.05 -5.10
CA GLY A 231 3.20 -15.01 -4.13
C GLY A 231 4.53 -15.29 -3.43
N GLU A 232 4.80 -16.55 -3.08
CA GLU A 232 6.06 -16.98 -2.49
C GLU A 232 7.23 -16.78 -3.47
N ALA A 233 7.06 -17.17 -4.74
CA ALA A 233 8.07 -16.97 -5.78
C ALA A 233 8.40 -15.50 -5.99
N LEU A 234 7.39 -14.60 -5.94
CA LEU A 234 7.60 -13.16 -6.02
C LEU A 234 8.41 -12.63 -4.84
N LEU A 235 8.09 -13.05 -3.61
CA LEU A 235 8.84 -12.63 -2.40
C LEU A 235 10.27 -13.20 -2.39
N ALA A 236 10.46 -14.44 -2.83
CA ALA A 236 11.78 -15.05 -2.97
C ALA A 236 12.63 -14.28 -4.01
N CYS A 237 12.05 -13.95 -5.17
CA CYS A 237 12.69 -13.14 -6.18
C CYS A 237 13.01 -11.72 -5.68
N ALA A 238 12.11 -11.09 -4.92
CA ALA A 238 12.35 -9.78 -4.32
C ALA A 238 13.53 -9.82 -3.35
N LYS A 239 13.63 -10.87 -2.55
CA LYS A 239 14.76 -11.08 -1.62
C LYS A 239 16.08 -11.33 -2.36
N GLU A 240 16.09 -12.18 -3.38
CA GLU A 240 17.30 -12.49 -4.18
C GLU A 240 17.79 -11.25 -4.94
N PHE A 241 16.88 -10.44 -5.47
CA PHE A 241 17.17 -9.18 -6.15
C PHE A 241 17.52 -8.05 -5.17
N GLU A 242 17.43 -8.27 -3.85
CA GLU A 242 17.56 -7.23 -2.82
C GLU A 242 16.63 -6.04 -3.05
N ALA A 243 15.43 -6.30 -3.56
CA ALA A 243 14.45 -5.26 -3.82
C ALA A 243 14.09 -4.51 -2.54
N ASP A 244 14.02 -3.19 -2.64
CA ASP A 244 13.49 -2.32 -1.58
C ASP A 244 12.02 -1.95 -1.80
N THR A 245 11.49 -2.28 -2.97
CA THR A 245 10.10 -2.03 -3.33
C THR A 245 9.60 -3.09 -4.31
N LEU A 246 8.41 -3.62 -4.05
CA LEU A 246 7.66 -4.47 -4.99
C LEU A 246 6.51 -3.65 -5.59
N VAL A 247 6.35 -3.69 -6.92
CA VAL A 247 5.23 -3.09 -7.64
C VAL A 247 4.36 -4.20 -8.22
N MET A 248 3.07 -4.21 -7.90
CA MET A 248 2.14 -5.21 -8.43
C MET A 248 0.71 -4.68 -8.56
N GLY A 249 -0.03 -5.20 -9.53
CA GLY A 249 -1.47 -5.03 -9.58
C GLY A 249 -2.18 -5.86 -8.51
N CYS A 250 -3.31 -5.41 -8.07
CA CYS A 250 -4.17 -6.18 -7.18
C CYS A 250 -5.45 -6.62 -7.91
N TYR A 251 -5.94 -7.84 -7.63
CA TYR A 251 -7.24 -8.37 -8.09
C TYR A 251 -7.44 -8.64 -9.59
N GLY A 252 -6.49 -9.25 -10.27
CA GLY A 252 -6.59 -9.62 -11.70
C GLY A 252 -7.63 -10.70 -12.09
N HIS A 253 -8.48 -11.19 -11.19
CA HIS A 253 -9.54 -12.15 -11.48
C HIS A 253 -10.91 -11.60 -11.11
N ALA A 254 -11.90 -11.76 -12.02
CA ALA A 254 -13.25 -11.21 -12.00
C ALA A 254 -14.17 -11.66 -10.84
N ARG A 255 -13.65 -11.85 -9.63
CA ARG A 255 -14.44 -12.18 -8.43
C ARG A 255 -14.67 -10.94 -7.56
N LEU A 256 -15.16 -9.87 -8.19
CA LEU A 256 -15.52 -8.58 -7.59
C LEU A 256 -16.60 -8.64 -6.50
N ARG A 257 -17.20 -9.80 -6.24
CA ARG A 257 -18.38 -9.87 -5.34
C ARG A 257 -18.08 -10.19 -3.89
N GLU A 258 -16.83 -10.53 -3.51
CA GLU A 258 -16.53 -10.97 -2.15
C GLU A 258 -15.21 -10.46 -1.58
N PHE A 259 -14.66 -9.30 -1.93
CA PHE A 259 -13.40 -8.75 -1.36
C PHE A 259 -12.28 -9.81 -1.14
N ILE A 260 -12.20 -10.81 -2.03
CA ILE A 260 -11.23 -11.90 -1.87
C ILE A 260 -10.02 -11.59 -2.73
N PHE A 261 -8.89 -11.27 -2.09
CA PHE A 261 -7.58 -11.16 -2.74
C PHE A 261 -7.30 -12.40 -3.61
N GLY A 262 -6.73 -12.21 -4.80
CA GLY A 262 -6.09 -13.30 -5.53
C GLY A 262 -5.01 -13.93 -4.65
N GLY A 263 -4.79 -15.23 -4.76
CA GLY A 263 -3.85 -15.96 -3.90
C GLY A 263 -2.48 -15.28 -3.77
N ALA A 264 -1.93 -14.78 -4.89
CA ALA A 264 -0.64 -14.09 -4.90
C ALA A 264 -0.66 -12.76 -4.09
N SER A 265 -1.65 -11.90 -4.30
CA SER A 265 -1.73 -10.62 -3.57
C SER A 265 -1.90 -10.82 -2.07
N ARG A 266 -2.76 -11.78 -1.67
CA ARG A 266 -2.94 -12.12 -0.26
C ARG A 266 -1.66 -12.64 0.36
N HIS A 267 -0.96 -13.55 -0.32
CA HIS A 267 0.29 -14.12 0.17
C HIS A 267 1.35 -13.03 0.34
N VAL A 268 1.52 -12.18 -0.68
CA VAL A 268 2.47 -11.05 -0.62
C VAL A 268 2.15 -10.14 0.56
N LEU A 269 0.90 -9.67 0.70
CA LEU A 269 0.52 -8.77 1.80
C LEU A 269 0.68 -9.39 3.19
N ALA A 270 0.49 -10.70 3.32
CA ALA A 270 0.67 -11.38 4.60
C ALA A 270 2.15 -11.58 4.98
N HIS A 271 3.05 -11.72 3.99
CA HIS A 271 4.44 -12.12 4.21
C HIS A 271 5.47 -11.11 3.70
N MET A 272 5.03 -9.93 3.26
CA MET A 272 5.91 -8.90 2.73
C MET A 272 6.96 -8.45 3.75
N SER A 273 8.19 -8.28 3.28
CA SER A 273 9.31 -7.73 4.05
C SER A 273 9.83 -6.40 3.48
N VAL A 274 9.29 -5.99 2.33
CA VAL A 274 9.58 -4.72 1.66
C VAL A 274 8.28 -4.01 1.34
N PRO A 275 8.27 -2.67 1.24
CA PRO A 275 7.11 -1.92 0.79
C PRO A 275 6.56 -2.43 -0.55
N VAL A 276 5.22 -2.51 -0.64
CA VAL A 276 4.52 -2.96 -1.84
C VAL A 276 3.62 -1.85 -2.37
N LEU A 277 3.90 -1.40 -3.59
CA LEU A 277 3.02 -0.47 -4.29
C LEU A 277 1.98 -1.25 -5.08
N MET A 278 0.72 -0.99 -4.78
CA MET A 278 -0.42 -1.63 -5.44
C MET A 278 -1.33 -0.63 -6.13
N SER A 279 -1.90 -1.04 -7.27
CA SER A 279 -2.98 -0.33 -7.98
C SER A 279 -3.98 -1.31 -8.58
N HIS A 280 -5.19 -0.81 -8.86
CA HIS A 280 -6.30 -1.58 -9.42
C HIS A 280 -6.94 -0.87 -10.62
#